data_a0cc5ad9e805fcb413132e9a068a8139
#
_entry.id   a0cc5ad9e805fcb413132e9a068a8139
#
_cell.length_a   1.000
_cell.length_b   1.000
_cell.length_c   1.000
_cell.angle_alpha   90.00
_cell.angle_beta   90.00
_cell.angle_gamma   90.00
#
_symmetry.space_group_name_H-M   'P 1'
#
loop_
_entity.id
_entity.type
_entity.pdbx_description
1 polymer ?
#
loop_
_entity_poly.entity_id
_entity_poly.type
_entity_poly.pdbx_seq_one_letter_code
_entity_poly.pdbx_strand_id
1 'polypeptide(L)'
;MTLLTILFWLFAFIVFYTFFGYGIILWLLVKVKEKFKPRKPFPIQEEYPDVTLLIAAYNEEDYVAAKMQNCRALDYPADRLHITWVTDGSSDSTPDRLREYPENTVLHQPQRAGKTAALNRAMEYVNTPIVIMTDANTDLNPECIRVIVRKFDDPKVGCVSGEKRVRQEGSSASASEGVYWKYESFLKSLDDRLYSAMGAAGELIAIRRSLWTEIPAGTLVDDMILSMGIVRRGYRIAYTSEAYAIESPSADIGEERKRKVRLGAGGFQAVSKLKDLLNPFKYGVVSFQFFSHRVLRWVVTPSCLILLALVNVLMVALGAPVFYTVTLVLQGLFYLSALVGLCQDKKGKKTKFSIPYYFLFANFSTFAGLKYYLHYNGNAAWEKAKRAS
;
A
#
# COMPACT_ATOMS: atom_id res chain seq x y z
N MET A 1 28.10 30.03 3.88
CA MET A 1 28.20 29.07 2.74
C MET A 1 28.36 27.63 3.20
N THR A 2 29.35 27.28 4.04
CA THR A 2 29.62 25.87 4.43
C THR A 2 28.38 25.13 4.96
N LEU A 3 27.61 25.75 5.88
CA LEU A 3 26.37 25.14 6.39
C LEU A 3 25.34 24.88 5.29
N LEU A 4 25.14 25.84 4.39
CA LEU A 4 24.19 25.69 3.27
C LEU A 4 24.63 24.56 2.32
N THR A 5 25.94 24.44 2.06
CA THR A 5 26.50 23.34 1.28
C THR A 5 26.22 21.98 1.93
N ILE A 6 26.44 21.85 3.24
CA ILE A 6 26.13 20.62 3.99
C ILE A 6 24.64 20.30 3.91
N LEU A 7 23.77 21.28 4.15
CA LEU A 7 22.31 21.09 4.10
C LEU A 7 21.83 20.71 2.69
N PHE A 8 22.37 21.35 1.64
CA PHE A 8 22.04 21.01 0.24
C PHE A 8 22.35 19.54 -0.04
N TRP A 9 23.58 19.10 0.25
CA TRP A 9 23.98 17.73 -0.02
C TRP A 9 23.27 16.71 0.89
N LEU A 10 22.97 17.06 2.13
CA LEU A 10 22.19 16.22 3.04
C LEU A 10 20.77 16.00 2.46
N PHE A 11 20.06 17.06 2.09
CA PHE A 11 18.70 16.94 1.55
C PHE A 11 18.71 16.25 0.18
N ALA A 12 19.67 16.57 -0.68
CA ALA A 12 19.84 15.91 -1.97
C ALA A 12 20.10 14.39 -1.79
N PHE A 13 20.97 14.03 -0.84
CA PHE A 13 21.24 12.62 -0.51
C PHE A 13 19.99 11.92 0.01
N ILE A 14 19.23 12.51 0.95
CA ILE A 14 18.00 11.91 1.48
C ILE A 14 16.98 11.67 0.36
N VAL A 15 16.78 12.66 -0.51
CA VAL A 15 15.85 12.54 -1.66
C VAL A 15 16.32 11.44 -2.61
N PHE A 16 17.59 11.47 -3.02
CA PHE A 16 18.15 10.44 -3.90
C PHE A 16 18.10 9.05 -3.27
N TYR A 17 18.51 8.94 -2.02
CA TYR A 17 18.48 7.67 -1.29
C TYR A 17 17.08 7.07 -1.24
N THR A 18 16.08 7.88 -0.90
CA THR A 18 14.70 7.40 -0.74
C THR A 18 14.09 6.88 -2.04
N PHE A 19 14.35 7.55 -3.16
CA PHE A 19 13.70 7.19 -4.43
C PHE A 19 14.55 6.27 -5.32
N PHE A 20 15.86 6.26 -5.15
CA PHE A 20 16.77 5.45 -5.98
C PHE A 20 17.74 4.62 -5.15
N GLY A 21 18.44 5.25 -4.22
CA GLY A 21 19.53 4.64 -3.45
C GLY A 21 19.09 3.42 -2.66
N TYR A 22 17.92 3.50 -2.02
CA TYR A 22 17.36 2.36 -1.26
C TYR A 22 17.12 1.15 -2.17
N GLY A 23 16.48 1.34 -3.32
CA GLY A 23 16.25 0.24 -4.27
C GLY A 23 17.54 -0.38 -4.78
N ILE A 24 18.57 0.43 -5.05
CA ILE A 24 19.89 -0.04 -5.47
C ILE A 24 20.56 -0.85 -4.35
N ILE A 25 20.56 -0.34 -3.13
CA ILE A 25 21.16 -1.04 -1.98
C ILE A 25 20.42 -2.35 -1.71
N LEU A 26 19.08 -2.34 -1.72
CA LEU A 26 18.30 -3.57 -1.59
C LEU A 26 18.68 -4.60 -2.65
N TRP A 27 18.74 -4.17 -3.91
CA TRP A 27 19.09 -5.06 -5.01
C TRP A 27 20.47 -5.69 -4.82
N LEU A 28 21.48 -4.89 -4.41
CA LEU A 28 22.83 -5.39 -4.12
C LEU A 28 22.81 -6.38 -2.94
N LEU A 29 22.15 -6.03 -1.82
CA LEU A 29 22.06 -6.89 -0.65
C LEU A 29 21.35 -8.21 -0.96
N VAL A 30 20.28 -8.17 -1.76
CA VAL A 30 19.58 -9.37 -2.21
C VAL A 30 20.48 -10.23 -3.09
N LYS A 31 21.21 -9.65 -4.05
CA LYS A 31 22.17 -10.39 -4.90
C LYS A 31 23.25 -11.08 -4.08
N VAL A 32 23.82 -10.37 -3.11
CA VAL A 32 24.83 -10.96 -2.19
C VAL A 32 24.19 -12.09 -1.37
N LYS A 33 23.03 -11.85 -0.75
CA LYS A 33 22.34 -12.87 0.06
C LYS A 33 22.02 -14.12 -0.75
N GLU A 34 21.46 -13.97 -1.95
CA GLU A 34 21.04 -15.11 -2.78
C GLU A 34 22.22 -15.91 -3.36
N LYS A 35 23.42 -15.28 -3.49
CA LYS A 35 24.65 -15.99 -3.84
C LYS A 35 25.06 -17.00 -2.75
N PHE A 36 24.87 -16.64 -1.46
CA PHE A 36 25.23 -17.50 -0.33
C PHE A 36 24.07 -18.37 0.18
N LYS A 37 22.84 -17.90 -0.02
CA LYS A 37 21.60 -18.58 0.38
C LYS A 37 20.58 -18.50 -0.75
N PRO A 38 20.67 -19.35 -1.79
CA PRO A 38 19.70 -19.37 -2.86
C PRO A 38 18.30 -19.70 -2.32
N ARG A 39 17.29 -19.04 -2.89
CA ARG A 39 15.90 -19.37 -2.55
C ARG A 39 15.58 -20.77 -3.02
N LYS A 40 15.00 -21.55 -2.12
CA LYS A 40 14.43 -22.84 -2.49
C LYS A 40 13.08 -22.59 -3.19
N PRO A 41 12.76 -23.32 -4.26
CA PRO A 41 11.41 -23.31 -4.81
C PRO A 41 10.43 -23.77 -3.74
N PHE A 42 9.23 -23.20 -3.73
CA PHE A 42 8.18 -23.71 -2.86
C PHE A 42 7.80 -25.13 -3.30
N PRO A 43 7.62 -26.07 -2.36
CA PRO A 43 7.18 -27.42 -2.69
C PRO A 43 5.83 -27.40 -3.40
N ILE A 44 5.57 -28.44 -4.19
CA ILE A 44 4.24 -28.68 -4.73
C ILE A 44 3.37 -29.09 -3.54
N GLN A 45 2.28 -28.37 -3.33
CA GLN A 45 1.38 -28.62 -2.22
C GLN A 45 0.49 -29.81 -2.57
N GLU A 46 0.56 -30.88 -1.80
CA GLU A 46 -0.27 -32.10 -1.98
C GLU A 46 -1.64 -31.93 -1.30
N GLU A 47 -1.70 -31.17 -0.22
CA GLU A 47 -2.93 -30.88 0.52
C GLU A 47 -3.18 -29.38 0.61
N TYR A 48 -4.42 -28.98 0.38
CA TYR A 48 -4.87 -27.60 0.48
C TYR A 48 -5.54 -27.36 1.83
N PRO A 49 -5.06 -26.38 2.65
CA PRO A 49 -5.73 -26.03 3.90
C PRO A 49 -7.07 -25.33 3.64
N ASP A 50 -7.94 -25.34 4.67
CA ASP A 50 -9.12 -24.50 4.65
C ASP A 50 -8.73 -23.02 4.68
N VAL A 51 -9.36 -22.22 3.82
CA VAL A 51 -9.11 -20.79 3.66
C VAL A 51 -10.44 -20.03 3.72
N THR A 52 -10.48 -18.96 4.50
CA THR A 52 -11.57 -17.99 4.41
C THR A 52 -11.15 -16.83 3.51
N LEU A 53 -11.91 -16.59 2.44
CA LEU A 53 -11.85 -15.35 1.66
C LEU A 53 -12.84 -14.36 2.29
N LEU A 54 -12.30 -13.40 3.05
CA LEU A 54 -13.06 -12.37 3.76
C LEU A 54 -13.16 -11.09 2.93
N ILE A 55 -14.38 -10.69 2.59
CA ILE A 55 -14.68 -9.54 1.75
C ILE A 55 -15.46 -8.52 2.56
N ALA A 56 -14.85 -7.35 2.79
CA ALA A 56 -15.52 -6.23 3.44
C ALA A 56 -16.27 -5.38 2.41
N ALA A 57 -17.55 -5.04 2.70
CA ALA A 57 -18.40 -4.28 1.81
C ALA A 57 -19.16 -3.17 2.54
N TYR A 58 -19.24 -2.00 1.91
CA TYR A 58 -20.10 -0.87 2.29
C TYR A 58 -20.60 -0.18 1.04
N ASN A 59 -21.91 -0.32 0.76
CA ASN A 59 -22.55 0.21 -0.45
C ASN A 59 -21.85 -0.25 -1.74
N GLU A 60 -21.78 -1.58 -1.94
CA GLU A 60 -21.08 -2.23 -3.06
C GLU A 60 -22.05 -3.04 -3.93
N GLU A 61 -23.35 -2.69 -3.98
CA GLU A 61 -24.37 -3.45 -4.73
C GLU A 61 -23.99 -3.72 -6.19
N ASP A 62 -23.31 -2.75 -6.84
CA ASP A 62 -22.90 -2.87 -8.24
C ASP A 62 -21.77 -3.88 -8.46
N TYR A 63 -21.00 -4.18 -7.42
CA TYR A 63 -19.85 -5.09 -7.50
C TYR A 63 -20.16 -6.52 -7.07
N VAL A 64 -21.28 -6.77 -6.37
CA VAL A 64 -21.61 -8.09 -5.79
C VAL A 64 -21.57 -9.19 -6.87
N ALA A 65 -22.30 -9.02 -7.96
CA ALA A 65 -22.40 -10.04 -9.00
C ALA A 65 -21.04 -10.33 -9.66
N ALA A 66 -20.30 -9.27 -10.03
CA ALA A 66 -18.98 -9.42 -10.65
C ALA A 66 -17.98 -10.07 -9.68
N LYS A 67 -18.00 -9.68 -8.39
CA LYS A 67 -17.12 -10.28 -7.37
C LYS A 67 -17.44 -11.73 -7.12
N MET A 68 -18.73 -12.11 -7.09
CA MET A 68 -19.12 -13.52 -6.96
C MET A 68 -18.70 -14.36 -8.15
N GLN A 69 -18.84 -13.82 -9.37
CA GLN A 69 -18.28 -14.48 -10.55
C GLN A 69 -16.76 -14.65 -10.47
N ASN A 70 -16.03 -13.63 -10.00
CA ASN A 70 -14.60 -13.72 -9.77
C ASN A 70 -14.26 -14.78 -8.69
N CYS A 71 -15.01 -14.84 -7.59
CA CYS A 71 -14.80 -15.85 -6.55
C CYS A 71 -15.00 -17.28 -7.09
N ARG A 72 -16.01 -17.52 -7.91
CA ARG A 72 -16.28 -18.83 -8.53
C ARG A 72 -15.21 -19.24 -9.55
N ALA A 73 -14.48 -18.28 -10.12
CA ALA A 73 -13.39 -18.52 -11.06
C ALA A 73 -12.03 -18.80 -10.37
N LEU A 74 -11.97 -18.76 -9.03
CA LEU A 74 -10.74 -19.03 -8.29
C LEU A 74 -10.37 -20.51 -8.36
N ASP A 75 -9.13 -20.81 -8.71
CA ASP A 75 -8.56 -22.15 -8.77
C ASP A 75 -8.16 -22.62 -7.38
N TYR A 76 -9.17 -23.05 -6.59
CA TYR A 76 -8.98 -23.62 -5.27
C TYR A 76 -10.08 -24.66 -5.02
N PRO A 77 -9.83 -25.77 -4.25
CA PRO A 77 -10.87 -26.75 -3.93
C PRO A 77 -12.08 -26.08 -3.27
N ALA A 78 -13.27 -26.31 -3.84
CA ALA A 78 -14.49 -25.62 -3.42
C ALA A 78 -14.90 -25.96 -1.99
N ASP A 79 -14.60 -27.17 -1.52
CA ASP A 79 -14.84 -27.65 -0.15
C ASP A 79 -13.86 -27.05 0.87
N ARG A 80 -12.79 -26.39 0.41
CA ARG A 80 -11.74 -25.76 1.23
C ARG A 80 -11.75 -24.23 1.18
N LEU A 81 -12.58 -23.63 0.30
CA LEU A 81 -12.69 -22.18 0.16
C LEU A 81 -14.00 -21.68 0.76
N HIS A 82 -13.93 -20.98 1.87
CA HIS A 82 -15.09 -20.40 2.55
C HIS A 82 -15.18 -18.91 2.23
N ILE A 83 -16.20 -18.50 1.48
CA ILE A 83 -16.42 -17.10 1.11
C ILE A 83 -17.26 -16.45 2.20
N THR A 84 -16.70 -15.42 2.84
CA THR A 84 -17.38 -14.67 3.91
C THR A 84 -17.41 -13.20 3.56
N TRP A 85 -18.61 -12.63 3.51
CA TRP A 85 -18.81 -11.21 3.35
C TRP A 85 -19.16 -10.58 4.69
N VAL A 86 -18.54 -9.44 4.97
CA VAL A 86 -18.93 -8.61 6.12
C VAL A 86 -19.39 -7.24 5.61
N THR A 87 -20.65 -6.90 5.90
CA THR A 87 -21.23 -5.61 5.54
C THR A 87 -21.35 -4.72 6.77
N ASP A 88 -21.09 -3.42 6.60
CA ASP A 88 -20.99 -2.44 7.68
C ASP A 88 -21.89 -1.25 7.41
N GLY A 89 -23.17 -1.37 7.77
CA GLY A 89 -24.16 -0.29 7.64
C GLY A 89 -24.45 0.12 6.19
N SER A 90 -24.42 -0.83 5.25
CA SER A 90 -24.83 -0.57 3.86
C SER A 90 -26.30 -0.13 3.83
N SER A 91 -26.55 0.97 3.11
CA SER A 91 -27.87 1.57 2.91
C SER A 91 -28.48 1.26 1.55
N ASP A 92 -27.71 0.57 0.69
CA ASP A 92 -28.13 0.08 -0.63
C ASP A 92 -28.54 -1.40 -0.56
N SER A 93 -28.76 -2.04 -1.72
CA SER A 93 -29.17 -3.44 -1.84
C SER A 93 -28.00 -4.44 -1.64
N THR A 94 -26.81 -4.02 -1.21
CA THR A 94 -25.66 -4.92 -0.99
C THR A 94 -26.01 -6.15 -0.16
N PRO A 95 -26.64 -6.02 1.03
CA PRO A 95 -26.93 -7.19 1.86
C PRO A 95 -27.95 -8.15 1.22
N ASP A 96 -28.92 -7.62 0.48
CA ASP A 96 -29.98 -8.41 -0.15
C ASP A 96 -29.42 -9.18 -1.36
N ARG A 97 -28.63 -8.51 -2.20
CA ARG A 97 -27.93 -9.17 -3.32
C ARG A 97 -26.99 -10.27 -2.86
N LEU A 98 -26.31 -10.11 -1.74
CA LEU A 98 -25.43 -11.15 -1.20
C LEU A 98 -26.19 -12.40 -0.75
N ARG A 99 -27.43 -12.27 -0.26
CA ARG A 99 -28.28 -13.42 0.13
C ARG A 99 -28.75 -14.26 -1.05
N GLU A 100 -28.67 -13.74 -2.27
CA GLU A 100 -28.97 -14.51 -3.50
C GLU A 100 -27.92 -15.59 -3.79
N TYR A 101 -26.77 -15.56 -3.11
CA TYR A 101 -25.66 -16.51 -3.28
C TYR A 101 -25.53 -17.41 -2.05
N PRO A 102 -26.11 -18.63 -2.09
CA PRO A 102 -26.17 -19.52 -0.90
C PRO A 102 -24.81 -20.07 -0.45
N GLU A 103 -23.80 -20.01 -1.32
CA GLU A 103 -22.43 -20.41 -1.01
C GLU A 103 -21.68 -19.42 -0.08
N ASN A 104 -22.26 -18.23 0.15
CA ASN A 104 -21.67 -17.20 0.99
C ASN A 104 -22.11 -17.29 2.44
N THR A 105 -21.19 -16.99 3.35
CA THR A 105 -21.54 -16.53 4.70
C THR A 105 -21.65 -15.01 4.68
N VAL A 106 -22.80 -14.45 5.08
CA VAL A 106 -23.03 -13.00 5.11
C VAL A 106 -23.17 -12.52 6.56
N LEU A 107 -22.20 -11.73 7.01
CA LEU A 107 -22.21 -11.12 8.33
C LEU A 107 -22.64 -9.64 8.19
N HIS A 108 -23.95 -9.41 8.33
CA HIS A 108 -24.53 -8.07 8.19
C HIS A 108 -24.71 -7.37 9.53
N GLN A 109 -24.40 -6.08 9.58
CA GLN A 109 -24.75 -5.17 10.67
C GLN A 109 -25.34 -3.88 10.09
N PRO A 110 -26.54 -3.44 10.55
CA PRO A 110 -27.17 -2.23 10.01
C PRO A 110 -26.50 -0.92 10.47
N GLN A 111 -25.78 -0.93 11.60
CA GLN A 111 -25.05 0.25 12.08
C GLN A 111 -23.66 0.29 11.48
N ARG A 112 -23.28 1.46 10.95
CA ARG A 112 -21.96 1.70 10.41
C ARG A 112 -20.94 1.95 11.52
N ALA A 113 -19.91 1.12 11.60
CA ALA A 113 -18.82 1.22 12.56
C ALA A 113 -17.43 1.37 11.90
N GLY A 114 -17.36 1.25 10.57
CA GLY A 114 -16.15 1.33 9.75
C GLY A 114 -15.51 -0.03 9.45
N LYS A 115 -14.69 -0.07 8.39
CA LYS A 115 -14.05 -1.29 7.88
C LYS A 115 -13.34 -2.08 8.98
N THR A 116 -12.61 -1.39 9.84
CA THR A 116 -11.85 -2.01 10.94
C THR A 116 -12.75 -2.78 11.91
N ALA A 117 -13.86 -2.16 12.32
CA ALA A 117 -14.83 -2.81 13.21
C ALA A 117 -15.52 -4.00 12.53
N ALA A 118 -15.83 -3.86 11.23
CA ALA A 118 -16.38 -4.95 10.42
C ALA A 118 -15.42 -6.14 10.36
N LEU A 119 -14.13 -5.92 10.09
CA LEU A 119 -13.13 -6.97 10.06
C LEU A 119 -12.96 -7.63 11.43
N ASN A 120 -12.89 -6.85 12.51
CA ASN A 120 -12.78 -7.39 13.87
C ASN A 120 -13.97 -8.32 14.17
N ARG A 121 -15.20 -7.89 13.90
CA ARG A 121 -16.41 -8.70 14.07
C ARG A 121 -16.39 -9.96 13.22
N ALA A 122 -16.00 -9.86 11.94
CA ALA A 122 -15.94 -11.01 11.05
C ALA A 122 -14.97 -12.09 11.56
N MET A 123 -13.84 -11.66 12.11
CA MET A 123 -12.83 -12.58 12.62
C MET A 123 -13.26 -13.41 13.84
N GLU A 124 -14.34 -13.06 14.52
CA GLU A 124 -14.95 -13.89 15.58
C GLU A 124 -15.58 -15.17 15.01
N TYR A 125 -16.03 -15.13 13.75
CA TYR A 125 -16.69 -16.24 13.05
C TYR A 125 -15.75 -17.04 12.15
N VAL A 126 -14.53 -16.57 11.92
CA VAL A 126 -13.54 -17.25 11.07
C VAL A 126 -12.76 -18.27 11.86
N ASN A 127 -12.80 -19.54 11.43
CA ASN A 127 -12.12 -20.66 12.10
C ASN A 127 -11.03 -21.32 11.22
N THR A 128 -10.91 -20.95 9.95
CA THR A 128 -9.90 -21.51 9.05
C THR A 128 -8.48 -21.05 9.42
N PRO A 129 -7.44 -21.85 9.17
CA PRO A 129 -6.06 -21.51 9.56
C PRO A 129 -5.50 -20.31 8.80
N ILE A 130 -5.98 -20.04 7.59
CA ILE A 130 -5.56 -18.93 6.73
C ILE A 130 -6.78 -18.08 6.40
N VAL A 131 -6.60 -16.77 6.51
CA VAL A 131 -7.61 -15.77 6.14
C VAL A 131 -7.03 -14.87 5.08
N ILE A 132 -7.72 -14.74 3.94
CA ILE A 132 -7.38 -13.83 2.85
C ILE A 132 -8.43 -12.74 2.86
N MET A 133 -8.00 -11.50 2.99
CA MET A 133 -8.86 -10.32 2.97
C MET A 133 -8.68 -9.60 1.63
N THR A 134 -9.81 -9.19 1.05
CA THR A 134 -9.86 -8.44 -0.21
C THR A 134 -11.03 -7.47 -0.21
N ASP A 135 -10.98 -6.45 -1.07
CA ASP A 135 -12.06 -5.50 -1.24
C ASP A 135 -13.11 -6.02 -2.25
N ALA A 136 -14.36 -5.59 -2.12
CA ALA A 136 -15.46 -5.99 -2.99
C ALA A 136 -15.26 -5.57 -4.46
N ASN A 137 -14.61 -4.44 -4.69
CA ASN A 137 -14.38 -3.83 -6.00
C ASN A 137 -13.08 -4.24 -6.69
N THR A 138 -12.48 -5.36 -6.29
CA THR A 138 -11.23 -5.88 -6.86
C THR A 138 -11.44 -7.22 -7.54
N ASP A 139 -10.73 -7.46 -8.66
CA ASP A 139 -10.68 -8.76 -9.32
C ASP A 139 -9.39 -9.50 -8.96
N LEU A 140 -9.52 -10.72 -8.48
CA LEU A 140 -8.40 -11.60 -8.16
C LEU A 140 -8.07 -12.50 -9.35
N ASN A 141 -6.78 -12.78 -9.59
CA ASN A 141 -6.43 -13.80 -10.59
C ASN A 141 -6.79 -15.20 -10.08
N PRO A 142 -7.12 -16.13 -10.99
CA PRO A 142 -7.61 -17.46 -10.60
C PRO A 142 -6.69 -18.20 -9.64
N GLU A 143 -5.39 -18.16 -9.83
CA GLU A 143 -4.39 -18.91 -9.05
C GLU A 143 -4.01 -18.24 -7.73
N CYS A 144 -4.56 -17.04 -7.42
CA CYS A 144 -4.06 -16.19 -6.34
C CYS A 144 -4.07 -16.90 -4.98
N ILE A 145 -5.10 -17.68 -4.66
CA ILE A 145 -5.21 -18.39 -3.38
C ILE A 145 -4.14 -19.47 -3.27
N ARG A 146 -3.95 -20.29 -4.29
CA ARG A 146 -2.91 -21.33 -4.32
C ARG A 146 -1.52 -20.73 -4.14
N VAL A 147 -1.24 -19.63 -4.83
CA VAL A 147 0.05 -18.92 -4.74
C VAL A 147 0.27 -18.38 -3.33
N ILE A 148 -0.74 -17.78 -2.72
CA ILE A 148 -0.67 -17.22 -1.36
C ILE A 148 -0.44 -18.33 -0.33
N VAL A 149 -1.22 -19.41 -0.42
CA VAL A 149 -1.18 -20.51 0.57
C VAL A 149 0.20 -21.16 0.62
N ARG A 150 0.84 -21.37 -0.54
CA ARG A 150 2.22 -21.91 -0.61
C ARG A 150 3.26 -21.06 0.15
N LYS A 151 3.04 -19.75 0.30
CA LYS A 151 3.97 -18.91 1.07
C LYS A 151 3.95 -19.22 2.55
N PHE A 152 2.85 -19.77 3.05
CA PHE A 152 2.71 -20.18 4.45
C PHE A 152 3.39 -21.53 4.78
N ASP A 153 3.96 -22.25 3.80
CA ASP A 153 4.82 -23.41 4.06
C ASP A 153 6.07 -23.03 4.87
N ASP A 154 6.52 -21.76 4.75
CA ASP A 154 7.51 -21.21 5.68
C ASP A 154 6.83 -20.79 6.99
N PRO A 155 7.13 -21.46 8.13
CA PRO A 155 6.51 -21.16 9.42
C PRO A 155 6.81 -19.73 9.92
N LYS A 156 7.85 -19.07 9.40
CA LYS A 156 8.16 -17.67 9.70
C LYS A 156 7.27 -16.69 8.95
N VAL A 157 6.58 -17.12 7.89
CA VAL A 157 5.62 -16.28 7.18
C VAL A 157 4.32 -16.22 7.99
N GLY A 158 4.03 -15.05 8.53
CA GLY A 158 2.78 -14.78 9.25
C GLY A 158 1.76 -14.00 8.44
N CYS A 159 2.24 -13.30 7.40
CA CYS A 159 1.41 -12.52 6.49
C CYS A 159 1.93 -12.67 5.05
N VAL A 160 1.03 -12.64 4.08
CA VAL A 160 1.36 -12.58 2.64
C VAL A 160 0.66 -11.37 2.03
N SER A 161 1.42 -10.56 1.31
CA SER A 161 0.90 -9.47 0.49
C SER A 161 0.88 -9.90 -0.98
N GLY A 162 -0.28 -9.91 -1.58
CA GLY A 162 -0.39 -9.92 -3.03
C GLY A 162 -0.01 -8.58 -3.65
N GLU A 163 0.03 -8.55 -4.98
CA GLU A 163 0.28 -7.34 -5.76
C GLU A 163 -1.02 -6.58 -6.01
N LYS A 164 -1.00 -5.28 -5.76
CA LYS A 164 -2.03 -4.38 -6.27
C LYS A 164 -1.72 -4.00 -7.69
N ARG A 165 -2.68 -4.17 -8.59
CA ARG A 165 -2.64 -3.69 -9.98
C ARG A 165 -3.78 -2.72 -10.23
N VAL A 166 -3.52 -1.67 -10.98
CA VAL A 166 -4.52 -0.69 -11.39
C VAL A 166 -4.86 -0.95 -12.85
N ARG A 167 -6.16 -1.07 -13.15
CA ARG A 167 -6.64 -1.24 -14.51
C ARG A 167 -6.26 -0.01 -15.33
N GLN A 168 -5.66 -0.23 -16.50
CA GLN A 168 -5.26 0.88 -17.37
C GLN A 168 -6.44 1.32 -18.22
N GLU A 169 -7.05 2.42 -17.88
CA GLU A 169 -8.23 2.99 -18.57
C GLU A 169 -7.88 4.23 -19.41
N GLY A 170 -6.70 4.25 -20.00
CA GLY A 170 -6.34 5.27 -20.99
C GLY A 170 -6.16 6.70 -20.47
N SER A 171 -6.37 6.98 -19.18
CA SER A 171 -6.13 8.30 -18.58
C SER A 171 -4.66 8.48 -18.17
N SER A 172 -4.16 9.74 -18.15
CA SER A 172 -2.80 10.05 -17.70
C SER A 172 -2.60 9.75 -16.21
N ALA A 173 -3.64 9.91 -15.41
CA ALA A 173 -3.64 9.62 -13.99
C ALA A 173 -3.48 8.12 -13.73
N SER A 174 -4.24 7.26 -14.41
CA SER A 174 -4.13 5.81 -14.29
C SER A 174 -2.76 5.28 -14.72
N ALA A 175 -2.16 5.86 -15.78
CA ALA A 175 -0.82 5.48 -16.22
C ALA A 175 0.25 5.81 -15.16
N SER A 176 0.19 6.99 -14.54
CA SER A 176 1.15 7.41 -13.49
C SER A 176 0.96 6.64 -12.20
N GLU A 177 -0.27 6.36 -11.82
CA GLU A 177 -0.59 5.47 -10.69
C GLU A 177 -0.04 4.06 -10.95
N GLY A 178 -0.18 3.54 -12.17
CA GLY A 178 0.38 2.26 -12.56
C GLY A 178 1.91 2.20 -12.46
N VAL A 179 2.62 3.26 -12.87
CA VAL A 179 4.10 3.35 -12.71
C VAL A 179 4.50 3.36 -11.23
N TYR A 180 3.78 4.13 -10.41
CA TYR A 180 4.00 4.16 -8.97
C TYR A 180 3.86 2.77 -8.34
N TRP A 181 2.78 2.04 -8.66
CA TRP A 181 2.54 0.71 -8.11
C TRP A 181 3.54 -0.33 -8.60
N LYS A 182 4.01 -0.24 -9.86
CA LYS A 182 5.10 -1.09 -10.36
C LYS A 182 6.40 -0.88 -9.57
N TYR A 183 6.74 0.38 -9.27
CA TYR A 183 7.91 0.69 -8.45
C TYR A 183 7.73 0.19 -7.00
N GLU A 184 6.56 0.39 -6.39
CA GLU A 184 6.24 -0.13 -5.06
C GLU A 184 6.33 -1.65 -5.00
N SER A 185 5.79 -2.35 -6.00
CA SER A 185 5.87 -3.81 -6.14
C SER A 185 7.31 -4.30 -6.27
N PHE A 186 8.13 -3.59 -7.06
CA PHE A 186 9.56 -3.89 -7.18
C PHE A 186 10.27 -3.78 -5.81
N LEU A 187 10.04 -2.71 -5.06
CA LEU A 187 10.62 -2.55 -3.73
C LEU A 187 10.11 -3.62 -2.76
N LYS A 188 8.81 -3.91 -2.73
CA LYS A 188 8.24 -4.98 -1.88
C LYS A 188 8.85 -6.35 -2.19
N SER A 189 9.08 -6.64 -3.47
CA SER A 189 9.74 -7.88 -3.89
C SER A 189 11.17 -7.97 -3.36
N LEU A 190 11.93 -6.89 -3.45
CA LEU A 190 13.30 -6.85 -2.91
C LEU A 190 13.31 -6.91 -1.37
N ASP A 191 12.38 -6.23 -0.72
CA ASP A 191 12.23 -6.27 0.73
C ASP A 191 11.96 -7.69 1.24
N ASP A 192 10.98 -8.40 0.65
CA ASP A 192 10.69 -9.81 0.97
C ASP A 192 11.90 -10.70 0.72
N ARG A 193 12.61 -10.49 -0.40
CA ARG A 193 13.80 -11.25 -0.74
C ARG A 193 14.95 -11.00 0.23
N LEU A 194 15.10 -9.77 0.73
CA LEU A 194 16.08 -9.48 1.77
C LEU A 194 15.65 -10.10 3.11
N TYR A 195 14.44 -9.78 3.59
CA TYR A 195 13.91 -10.35 4.82
C TYR A 195 12.39 -10.36 4.87
N SER A 196 11.72 -9.20 4.84
CA SER A 196 10.27 -9.06 4.97
C SER A 196 9.78 -7.86 4.16
N ALA A 197 8.67 -7.96 3.48
CA ALA A 197 8.01 -6.78 2.93
C ALA A 197 7.59 -5.81 4.05
N MET A 198 7.62 -4.51 3.74
CA MET A 198 7.30 -3.45 4.70
C MET A 198 5.85 -2.98 4.56
N GLY A 199 4.93 -3.85 4.96
CA GLY A 199 3.48 -3.68 4.88
C GLY A 199 2.84 -4.42 3.70
N ALA A 200 1.63 -4.90 3.93
CA ALA A 200 0.81 -5.56 2.91
C ALA A 200 -0.06 -4.55 2.15
N ALA A 201 -0.66 -4.98 1.04
CA ALA A 201 -1.65 -4.22 0.30
C ALA A 201 -3.05 -4.66 0.74
N GLY A 202 -3.89 -3.71 1.15
CA GLY A 202 -5.22 -4.01 1.69
C GLY A 202 -6.18 -4.66 0.68
N GLU A 203 -5.88 -4.54 -0.60
CA GLU A 203 -6.64 -5.16 -1.69
C GLU A 203 -6.45 -6.68 -1.79
N LEU A 204 -5.32 -7.20 -1.29
CA LEU A 204 -5.06 -8.65 -1.21
C LEU A 204 -4.01 -8.93 -0.13
N ILE A 205 -4.47 -9.20 1.07
CA ILE A 205 -3.66 -9.55 2.23
C ILE A 205 -4.12 -10.88 2.82
N ALA A 206 -3.18 -11.75 3.13
CA ALA A 206 -3.46 -13.01 3.81
C ALA A 206 -2.66 -13.11 5.10
N ILE A 207 -3.25 -13.74 6.11
CA ILE A 207 -2.62 -13.94 7.41
C ILE A 207 -2.88 -15.35 7.94
N ARG A 208 -2.01 -15.82 8.83
CA ARG A 208 -2.37 -16.92 9.72
C ARG A 208 -3.44 -16.44 10.71
N ARG A 209 -4.56 -17.15 10.81
CA ARG A 209 -5.66 -16.80 11.74
C ARG A 209 -5.16 -16.66 13.19
N SER A 210 -4.24 -17.53 13.61
CA SER A 210 -3.64 -17.52 14.95
C SER A 210 -2.83 -16.24 15.26
N LEU A 211 -2.47 -15.47 14.24
CA LEU A 211 -1.76 -14.20 14.38
C LEU A 211 -2.66 -12.97 14.29
N TRP A 212 -3.97 -13.18 14.16
CA TRP A 212 -4.91 -12.07 14.22
C TRP A 212 -4.82 -11.39 15.58
N THR A 213 -4.82 -10.08 15.55
CA THR A 213 -5.02 -9.22 16.71
C THR A 213 -6.05 -8.17 16.32
N GLU A 214 -6.95 -7.88 17.24
CA GLU A 214 -7.95 -6.83 17.01
C GLU A 214 -7.30 -5.54 16.55
N ILE A 215 -7.80 -5.00 15.45
CA ILE A 215 -7.29 -3.76 14.90
C ILE A 215 -7.89 -2.60 15.72
N PRO A 216 -7.05 -1.73 16.30
CA PRO A 216 -7.56 -0.65 17.14
C PRO A 216 -8.52 0.27 16.40
N ALA A 217 -9.59 0.68 17.06
CA ALA A 217 -10.50 1.69 16.53
C ALA A 217 -9.75 2.95 16.11
N GLY A 218 -10.24 3.64 15.09
CA GLY A 218 -9.57 4.83 14.55
C GLY A 218 -8.29 4.54 13.78
N THR A 219 -8.05 3.29 13.35
CA THR A 219 -6.93 2.97 12.46
C THR A 219 -7.23 3.42 11.04
N LEU A 220 -6.34 4.22 10.45
CA LEU A 220 -6.51 4.81 9.11
C LEU A 220 -6.01 3.88 7.98
N VAL A 221 -4.99 3.06 8.28
CA VAL A 221 -4.39 2.07 7.37
C VAL A 221 -4.29 0.74 8.12
N ASP A 222 -5.37 0.01 8.08
CA ASP A 222 -5.57 -1.26 8.78
C ASP A 222 -4.61 -2.35 8.32
N ASP A 223 -4.38 -2.45 7.02
CA ASP A 223 -3.45 -3.37 6.37
C ASP A 223 -2.01 -3.21 6.88
N MET A 224 -1.55 -1.96 7.02
CA MET A 224 -0.22 -1.65 7.52
C MET A 224 -0.07 -1.99 9.00
N ILE A 225 -1.05 -1.62 9.83
CA ILE A 225 -1.02 -1.91 11.27
C ILE A 225 -1.10 -3.41 11.54
N LEU A 226 -1.98 -4.12 10.85
CA LEU A 226 -2.12 -5.56 10.96
C LEU A 226 -0.83 -6.28 10.54
N SER A 227 -0.36 -6.04 9.32
CA SER A 227 0.78 -6.76 8.77
C SER A 227 2.09 -6.47 9.52
N MET A 228 2.35 -5.21 9.85
CA MET A 228 3.56 -4.85 10.64
C MET A 228 3.43 -5.24 12.12
N GLY A 229 2.22 -5.36 12.66
CA GLY A 229 1.96 -5.96 13.96
C GLY A 229 2.42 -7.43 14.02
N ILE A 230 2.23 -8.17 12.92
CA ILE A 230 2.72 -9.54 12.76
C ILE A 230 4.26 -9.56 12.71
N VAL A 231 4.88 -8.62 12.00
CA VAL A 231 6.36 -8.46 11.96
C VAL A 231 6.92 -8.15 13.35
N ARG A 232 6.26 -7.29 14.13
CA ARG A 232 6.61 -6.95 15.51
C ARG A 232 6.68 -8.20 16.42
N ARG A 233 5.91 -9.24 16.11
CA ARG A 233 5.86 -10.53 16.84
C ARG A 233 6.92 -11.53 16.36
N GLY A 234 7.84 -11.13 15.45
CA GLY A 234 8.94 -11.97 14.98
C GLY A 234 8.65 -12.78 13.72
N TYR A 235 7.47 -12.63 13.13
CA TYR A 235 7.14 -13.20 11.82
C TYR A 235 7.59 -12.26 10.69
N ARG A 236 7.42 -12.70 9.44
CA ARG A 236 7.70 -11.89 8.26
C ARG A 236 6.49 -11.80 7.33
N ILE A 237 6.46 -10.75 6.54
CA ILE A 237 5.51 -10.58 5.44
C ILE A 237 6.20 -11.09 4.18
N ALA A 238 5.65 -12.13 3.56
CA ALA A 238 6.03 -12.53 2.21
C ALA A 238 5.30 -11.69 1.18
N TYR A 239 5.95 -11.41 0.05
CA TYR A 239 5.33 -10.73 -1.09
C TYR A 239 5.31 -11.66 -2.30
N THR A 240 4.27 -11.54 -3.12
CA THR A 240 4.20 -12.22 -4.41
C THR A 240 3.45 -11.38 -5.44
N SER A 241 4.03 -11.31 -6.66
CA SER A 241 3.39 -10.68 -7.82
C SER A 241 2.58 -11.68 -8.66
N GLU A 242 2.67 -12.98 -8.34
CA GLU A 242 1.90 -14.04 -8.99
C GLU A 242 0.45 -14.10 -8.48
N ALA A 243 0.20 -13.62 -7.24
CA ALA A 243 -1.13 -13.36 -6.72
C ALA A 243 -1.39 -11.85 -6.74
N TYR A 244 -2.43 -11.43 -7.43
CA TYR A 244 -2.72 -10.00 -7.57
C TYR A 244 -4.22 -9.70 -7.55
N ALA A 245 -4.50 -8.47 -7.09
CA ALA A 245 -5.82 -7.85 -7.15
C ALA A 245 -5.79 -6.68 -8.14
N ILE A 246 -6.73 -6.67 -9.08
CA ILE A 246 -6.91 -5.60 -10.05
C ILE A 246 -8.02 -4.68 -9.55
N GLU A 247 -7.75 -3.39 -9.48
CA GLU A 247 -8.70 -2.37 -9.06
C GLU A 247 -8.86 -1.31 -10.16
N SER A 248 -10.06 -0.79 -10.36
CA SER A 248 -10.26 0.40 -11.22
C SER A 248 -9.58 1.61 -10.60
N PRO A 249 -9.02 2.52 -11.42
CA PRO A 249 -8.41 3.76 -10.92
C PRO A 249 -9.45 4.65 -10.21
N SER A 250 -8.99 5.65 -9.48
CA SER A 250 -9.88 6.68 -8.93
C SER A 250 -10.62 7.40 -10.06
N ALA A 251 -11.90 7.72 -9.87
CA ALA A 251 -12.75 8.32 -10.91
C ALA A 251 -12.17 9.63 -11.45
N ASP A 252 -11.59 10.43 -10.56
CA ASP A 252 -10.94 11.70 -10.91
C ASP A 252 -9.81 12.04 -9.92
N ILE A 253 -9.10 13.14 -10.22
CA ILE A 253 -7.98 13.60 -9.38
C ILE A 253 -8.43 14.07 -7.97
N GLY A 254 -9.69 14.49 -7.81
CA GLY A 254 -10.25 14.88 -6.52
C GLY A 254 -10.41 13.67 -5.60
N GLU A 255 -10.94 12.58 -6.14
CA GLU A 255 -11.05 11.29 -5.43
C GLU A 255 -9.66 10.71 -5.12
N GLU A 256 -8.71 10.79 -6.06
CA GLU A 256 -7.33 10.39 -5.81
C GLU A 256 -6.68 11.24 -4.72
N ARG A 257 -6.96 12.54 -4.66
CA ARG A 257 -6.49 13.44 -3.59
C ARG A 257 -7.02 13.01 -2.22
N LYS A 258 -8.33 12.74 -2.11
CA LYS A 258 -8.91 12.23 -0.86
C LYS A 258 -8.18 10.97 -0.39
N ARG A 259 -7.96 10.03 -1.32
CA ARG A 259 -7.23 8.79 -1.06
C ARG A 259 -5.79 9.06 -0.60
N LYS A 260 -5.04 9.93 -1.29
CA LYS A 260 -3.65 10.27 -0.92
C LYS A 260 -3.54 10.99 0.42
N VAL A 261 -4.48 11.88 0.76
CA VAL A 261 -4.53 12.53 2.07
C VAL A 261 -4.75 11.50 3.17
N ARG A 262 -5.68 10.56 2.98
CA ARG A 262 -5.91 9.44 3.91
C ARG A 262 -4.66 8.59 4.10
N LEU A 263 -4.04 8.16 2.99
CA LEU A 263 -2.81 7.35 3.04
C LEU A 263 -1.67 8.11 3.71
N GLY A 264 -1.54 9.42 3.47
CA GLY A 264 -0.57 10.27 4.15
C GLY A 264 -0.81 10.33 5.67
N ALA A 265 -2.04 10.61 6.08
CA ALA A 265 -2.43 10.62 7.50
C ALA A 265 -2.19 9.25 8.16
N GLY A 266 -2.60 8.17 7.49
CA GLY A 266 -2.37 6.80 7.93
C GLY A 266 -0.89 6.45 8.02
N GLY A 267 -0.04 6.98 7.13
CA GLY A 267 1.41 6.82 7.18
C GLY A 267 2.01 7.42 8.45
N PHE A 268 1.64 8.65 8.82
CA PHE A 268 2.06 9.28 10.09
C PHE A 268 1.56 8.49 11.30
N GLN A 269 0.28 8.07 11.29
CA GLN A 269 -0.28 7.25 12.35
C GLN A 269 0.48 5.92 12.49
N ALA A 270 0.75 5.24 11.37
CA ALA A 270 1.45 3.95 11.37
C ALA A 270 2.88 4.09 11.88
N VAL A 271 3.64 5.10 11.43
CA VAL A 271 5.00 5.35 11.91
C VAL A 271 4.99 5.63 13.42
N SER A 272 4.04 6.42 13.92
CA SER A 272 3.90 6.71 15.35
C SER A 272 3.59 5.45 16.16
N LYS A 273 2.64 4.62 15.71
CA LYS A 273 2.23 3.37 16.39
C LYS A 273 3.28 2.26 16.33
N LEU A 274 4.14 2.27 15.31
CA LEU A 274 5.14 1.25 15.02
C LEU A 274 6.59 1.75 15.26
N LYS A 275 6.78 2.85 15.98
CA LYS A 275 8.09 3.48 16.21
C LYS A 275 9.11 2.56 16.88
N ASP A 276 8.67 1.57 17.64
CA ASP A 276 9.54 0.57 18.25
C ASP A 276 10.27 -0.30 17.21
N LEU A 277 9.71 -0.49 16.01
CA LEU A 277 10.39 -1.18 14.89
C LEU A 277 11.65 -0.44 14.42
N LEU A 278 11.84 0.81 14.79
CA LEU A 278 13.05 1.58 14.50
C LEU A 278 14.25 1.19 15.38
N ASN A 279 14.06 0.32 16.37
CA ASN A 279 15.15 -0.15 17.21
C ASN A 279 15.98 -1.24 16.50
N PRO A 280 17.19 -0.92 15.96
CA PRO A 280 17.98 -1.88 15.21
C PRO A 280 18.54 -3.02 16.07
N PHE A 281 18.70 -2.80 17.36
CA PHE A 281 19.17 -3.83 18.29
C PHE A 281 18.13 -4.91 18.56
N LYS A 282 16.84 -4.56 18.42
CA LYS A 282 15.73 -5.50 18.61
C LYS A 282 15.28 -6.13 17.29
N TYR A 283 15.20 -5.35 16.21
CA TYR A 283 14.56 -5.77 14.96
C TYR A 283 15.53 -5.90 13.77
N GLY A 284 16.81 -5.52 13.94
CA GLY A 284 17.85 -5.73 12.95
C GLY A 284 17.50 -5.20 11.56
N VAL A 285 17.46 -6.09 10.58
CA VAL A 285 17.15 -5.77 9.17
C VAL A 285 15.78 -5.13 8.99
N VAL A 286 14.79 -5.51 9.81
CA VAL A 286 13.45 -4.90 9.76
C VAL A 286 13.52 -3.40 10.05
N SER A 287 14.33 -2.98 11.02
CA SER A 287 14.51 -1.55 11.34
C SER A 287 15.07 -0.78 10.15
N PHE A 288 16.09 -1.33 9.49
CA PHE A 288 16.66 -0.74 8.28
C PHE A 288 15.62 -0.61 7.16
N GLN A 289 14.88 -1.71 6.86
CA GLN A 289 13.86 -1.71 5.82
C GLN A 289 12.71 -0.75 6.16
N PHE A 290 12.21 -0.77 7.40
CA PHE A 290 11.11 0.09 7.84
C PHE A 290 11.48 1.57 7.80
N PHE A 291 12.66 1.93 8.31
CA PHE A 291 13.17 3.29 8.23
C PHE A 291 13.29 3.78 6.79
N SER A 292 13.98 3.00 5.95
CA SER A 292 14.30 3.41 4.56
C SER A 292 13.08 3.42 3.65
N HIS A 293 12.21 2.39 3.75
CA HIS A 293 11.06 2.26 2.85
C HIS A 293 9.86 3.09 3.30
N ARG A 294 9.61 3.21 4.61
CA ARG A 294 8.39 3.85 5.13
C ARG A 294 8.65 5.20 5.77
N VAL A 295 9.55 5.27 6.77
CA VAL A 295 9.74 6.51 7.54
C VAL A 295 10.33 7.61 6.65
N LEU A 296 11.42 7.34 5.93
CA LEU A 296 12.00 8.33 5.04
C LEU A 296 10.99 8.80 4.00
N ARG A 297 10.30 7.88 3.34
CA ARG A 297 9.40 8.19 2.23
C ARG A 297 8.14 8.94 2.66
N TRP A 298 7.57 8.63 3.82
CA TRP A 298 6.31 9.21 4.26
C TRP A 298 6.49 10.44 5.13
N VAL A 299 7.57 10.51 5.91
CA VAL A 299 7.74 11.55 6.94
C VAL A 299 8.84 12.54 6.57
N VAL A 300 10.01 12.05 6.15
CA VAL A 300 11.21 12.89 6.03
C VAL A 300 11.33 13.52 4.63
N THR A 301 11.25 12.71 3.59
CA THR A 301 11.58 13.15 2.22
C THR A 301 10.66 14.22 1.66
N PRO A 302 9.33 14.27 1.94
CA PRO A 302 8.50 15.38 1.48
C PRO A 302 8.99 16.74 1.97
N SER A 303 9.45 16.82 3.23
CA SER A 303 10.05 18.04 3.78
C SER A 303 11.41 18.34 3.16
N CYS A 304 12.24 17.32 2.94
CA CYS A 304 13.56 17.49 2.31
C CYS A 304 13.45 18.02 0.87
N LEU A 305 12.42 17.67 0.11
CA LEU A 305 12.18 18.21 -1.24
C LEU A 305 11.99 19.74 -1.22
N ILE A 306 11.22 20.26 -0.26
CA ILE A 306 11.00 21.70 -0.11
C ILE A 306 12.28 22.37 0.38
N LEU A 307 12.91 21.81 1.42
CA LEU A 307 14.13 22.37 2.00
C LEU A 307 15.29 22.40 1.00
N LEU A 308 15.42 21.37 0.16
CA LEU A 308 16.42 21.31 -0.90
C LEU A 308 16.24 22.47 -1.88
N ALA A 309 15.01 22.75 -2.31
CA ALA A 309 14.72 23.85 -3.21
C ALA A 309 15.04 25.22 -2.56
N LEU A 310 14.60 25.42 -1.31
CA LEU A 310 14.84 26.66 -0.57
C LEU A 310 16.34 26.92 -0.35
N VAL A 311 17.10 25.90 0.06
CA VAL A 311 18.55 25.99 0.25
C VAL A 311 19.24 26.29 -1.05
N ASN A 312 18.82 25.66 -2.16
CA ASN A 312 19.43 25.90 -3.47
C ASN A 312 19.19 27.35 -3.97
N VAL A 313 17.96 27.87 -3.80
CA VAL A 313 17.65 29.28 -4.10
C VAL A 313 18.53 30.23 -3.28
N LEU A 314 18.66 29.98 -1.97
CA LEU A 314 19.47 30.80 -1.09
C LEU A 314 20.96 30.75 -1.47
N MET A 315 21.49 29.58 -1.84
CA MET A 315 22.87 29.44 -2.27
C MET A 315 23.17 30.24 -3.54
N VAL A 316 22.27 30.16 -4.53
CA VAL A 316 22.44 30.95 -5.78
C VAL A 316 22.34 32.46 -5.51
N ALA A 317 21.40 32.88 -4.67
CA ALA A 317 21.26 34.29 -4.27
C ALA A 317 22.49 34.84 -3.54
N LEU A 318 23.21 34.00 -2.84
CA LEU A 318 24.46 34.34 -2.12
C LEU A 318 25.71 34.15 -2.99
N GLY A 319 25.58 33.92 -4.28
CA GLY A 319 26.72 33.86 -5.23
C GLY A 319 27.48 32.51 -5.14
N ALA A 320 26.80 31.42 -4.83
CA ALA A 320 27.41 30.09 -4.84
C ALA A 320 27.89 29.69 -6.26
N PRO A 321 28.84 28.73 -6.39
CA PRO A 321 29.36 28.28 -7.69
C PRO A 321 28.26 27.86 -8.67
N VAL A 322 28.55 27.99 -9.99
CA VAL A 322 27.64 27.74 -11.12
C VAL A 322 26.93 26.41 -11.04
N PHE A 323 27.54 25.40 -10.42
CA PHE A 323 26.90 24.08 -10.16
C PHE A 323 25.51 24.23 -9.50
N TYR A 324 25.38 25.09 -8.50
CA TYR A 324 24.10 25.29 -7.78
C TYR A 324 23.08 26.07 -8.64
N THR A 325 23.54 26.94 -9.52
CA THR A 325 22.67 27.57 -10.51
C THR A 325 22.12 26.54 -11.50
N VAL A 326 22.97 25.65 -12.00
CA VAL A 326 22.55 24.57 -12.90
C VAL A 326 21.53 23.66 -12.21
N THR A 327 21.81 23.25 -10.96
CA THR A 327 20.87 22.41 -10.21
C THR A 327 19.54 23.11 -9.93
N LEU A 328 19.54 24.42 -9.67
CA LEU A 328 18.32 25.20 -9.49
C LEU A 328 17.50 25.30 -10.80
N VAL A 329 18.16 25.47 -11.93
CA VAL A 329 17.48 25.46 -13.24
C VAL A 329 16.83 24.11 -13.51
N LEU A 330 17.55 22.99 -13.26
CA LEU A 330 17.01 21.64 -13.41
C LEU A 330 15.82 21.38 -12.48
N GLN A 331 15.88 21.81 -11.22
CA GLN A 331 14.74 21.77 -10.30
C GLN A 331 13.57 22.60 -10.81
N GLY A 332 13.83 23.82 -11.29
CA GLY A 332 12.79 24.69 -11.87
C GLY A 332 12.10 24.06 -13.07
N LEU A 333 12.87 23.46 -13.99
CA LEU A 333 12.33 22.74 -15.14
C LEU A 333 11.48 21.53 -14.71
N PHE A 334 11.91 20.80 -13.69
CA PHE A 334 11.13 19.70 -13.14
C PHE A 334 9.81 20.19 -12.54
N TYR A 335 9.81 21.26 -11.74
CA TYR A 335 8.60 21.82 -11.16
C TYR A 335 7.67 22.42 -12.21
N LEU A 336 8.23 23.09 -13.23
CA LEU A 336 7.46 23.61 -14.35
C LEU A 336 6.80 22.49 -15.15
N SER A 337 7.52 21.39 -15.41
CA SER A 337 6.95 20.21 -16.07
C SER A 337 5.77 19.62 -15.30
N ALA A 338 5.87 19.57 -13.98
CA ALA A 338 4.78 19.10 -13.11
C ALA A 338 3.56 20.07 -13.14
N LEU A 339 3.78 21.37 -13.18
CA LEU A 339 2.71 22.37 -13.34
C LEU A 339 2.01 22.24 -14.69
N VAL A 340 2.79 22.05 -15.78
CA VAL A 340 2.22 21.77 -17.11
C VAL A 340 1.39 20.50 -17.08
N GLY A 341 1.89 19.44 -16.43
CA GLY A 341 1.15 18.19 -16.22
C GLY A 341 -0.19 18.41 -15.51
N LEU A 342 -0.19 19.18 -14.41
CA LEU A 342 -1.39 19.57 -13.67
C LEU A 342 -2.39 20.33 -14.55
N CYS A 343 -1.92 21.30 -15.33
CA CYS A 343 -2.78 22.12 -16.20
C CYS A 343 -3.40 21.27 -17.33
N GLN A 344 -2.67 20.31 -17.86
CA GLN A 344 -3.17 19.41 -18.92
C GLN A 344 -4.17 18.41 -18.34
N ASP A 345 -3.89 17.82 -17.17
CA ASP A 345 -4.77 16.90 -16.48
C ASP A 345 -6.14 17.54 -16.14
N LYS A 346 -6.13 18.79 -15.61
CA LYS A 346 -7.36 19.56 -15.36
C LYS A 346 -8.19 19.83 -16.62
N LYS A 347 -7.59 19.81 -17.80
CA LYS A 347 -8.26 19.97 -19.11
C LYS A 347 -8.66 18.60 -19.71
N GLY A 348 -8.52 17.49 -19.00
CA GLY A 348 -8.80 16.14 -19.49
C GLY A 348 -7.85 15.68 -20.60
N LYS A 349 -6.68 16.34 -20.79
CA LYS A 349 -5.74 16.01 -21.85
C LYS A 349 -4.70 15.00 -21.35
N LYS A 350 -4.36 14.02 -22.19
CA LYS A 350 -3.21 13.15 -21.93
C LYS A 350 -1.93 13.99 -21.89
N THR A 351 -1.11 13.80 -20.86
CA THR A 351 0.13 14.55 -20.67
C THR A 351 1.35 13.63 -20.62
N LYS A 352 2.45 14.07 -21.28
CA LYS A 352 3.76 13.44 -21.14
C LYS A 352 4.43 13.75 -19.78
N PHE A 353 3.91 14.75 -19.07
CA PHE A 353 4.41 15.21 -17.77
C PHE A 353 3.63 14.64 -16.58
N SER A 354 2.90 13.54 -16.81
CA SER A 354 2.11 12.87 -15.75
C SER A 354 2.98 12.39 -14.60
N ILE A 355 4.19 11.88 -14.85
CA ILE A 355 5.09 11.37 -13.82
C ILE A 355 5.60 12.49 -12.89
N PRO A 356 6.21 13.59 -13.37
CA PRO A 356 6.58 14.73 -12.52
C PRO A 356 5.40 15.29 -11.73
N TYR A 357 4.24 15.45 -12.38
CA TYR A 357 3.02 15.91 -11.73
C TYR A 357 2.59 14.98 -10.58
N TYR A 358 2.43 13.68 -10.85
CA TYR A 358 2.01 12.71 -9.85
C TYR A 358 3.01 12.58 -8.69
N PHE A 359 4.32 12.69 -9.00
CA PHE A 359 5.37 12.68 -7.99
C PHE A 359 5.20 13.83 -6.99
N LEU A 360 5.07 15.07 -7.48
CA LEU A 360 4.85 16.22 -6.59
C LEU A 360 3.50 16.13 -5.88
N PHE A 361 2.45 15.78 -6.59
CA PHE A 361 1.11 15.61 -6.02
C PHE A 361 1.12 14.61 -4.86
N ALA A 362 1.74 13.44 -5.01
CA ALA A 362 1.82 12.43 -3.96
C ALA A 362 2.61 12.94 -2.73
N ASN A 363 3.76 13.59 -2.96
CA ASN A 363 4.59 14.12 -1.87
C ASN A 363 3.90 15.30 -1.14
N PHE A 364 3.28 16.24 -1.87
CA PHE A 364 2.59 17.36 -1.24
C PHE A 364 1.28 16.97 -0.55
N SER A 365 0.59 15.93 -1.03
CA SER A 365 -0.58 15.37 -0.36
C SER A 365 -0.25 14.85 1.05
N THR A 366 1.01 14.51 1.30
CA THR A 366 1.48 14.07 2.63
C THR A 366 1.34 15.18 3.68
N PHE A 367 1.57 16.45 3.32
CA PHE A 367 1.37 17.58 4.25
C PHE A 367 -0.11 17.79 4.62
N ALA A 368 -1.01 17.64 3.63
CA ALA A 368 -2.44 17.64 3.92
C ALA A 368 -2.82 16.44 4.81
N GLY A 369 -2.19 15.28 4.58
CA GLY A 369 -2.32 14.10 5.44
C GLY A 369 -1.83 14.36 6.88
N LEU A 370 -0.68 15.01 7.04
CA LEU A 370 -0.16 15.41 8.36
C LEU A 370 -1.15 16.34 9.09
N LYS A 371 -1.60 17.38 8.40
CA LYS A 371 -2.61 18.30 8.96
C LYS A 371 -3.86 17.54 9.38
N TYR A 372 -4.36 16.63 8.55
CA TYR A 372 -5.50 15.79 8.90
C TYR A 372 -5.20 14.92 10.14
N TYR A 373 -4.05 14.25 10.18
CA TYR A 373 -3.64 13.39 11.31
C TYR A 373 -3.58 14.16 12.65
N LEU A 374 -3.04 15.38 12.63
CA LEU A 374 -2.93 16.21 13.84
C LEU A 374 -4.30 16.65 14.40
N HIS A 375 -5.35 16.73 13.56
CA HIS A 375 -6.72 17.08 13.96
C HIS A 375 -7.65 15.86 14.02
N TYR A 376 -7.07 14.64 13.87
CA TYR A 376 -7.86 13.43 13.80
C TYR A 376 -8.45 13.04 15.15
N ASN A 377 -9.77 12.90 15.19
CA ASN A 377 -10.56 12.64 16.41
C ASN A 377 -10.89 11.15 16.64
N GLY A 378 -10.26 10.23 15.90
CA GLY A 378 -10.48 8.78 16.07
C GLY A 378 -11.63 8.21 15.21
N ASN A 379 -12.37 9.01 14.46
CA ASN A 379 -13.42 8.49 13.57
C ASN A 379 -12.82 8.07 12.21
N ALA A 380 -12.61 6.76 12.03
CA ALA A 380 -12.04 6.19 10.80
C ALA A 380 -13.08 5.93 9.68
N ALA A 381 -14.34 6.29 9.87
CA ALA A 381 -15.38 6.12 8.86
C ALA A 381 -15.19 7.15 7.72
N TRP A 382 -14.35 6.80 6.73
CA TRP A 382 -14.14 7.61 5.54
C TRP A 382 -15.29 7.45 4.55
N GLU A 383 -15.55 8.52 3.81
CA GLU A 383 -16.37 8.40 2.61
C GLU A 383 -15.70 7.46 1.60
N LYS A 384 -16.50 6.59 0.98
CA LYS A 384 -16.03 5.72 -0.09
C LYS A 384 -15.55 6.59 -1.26
N ALA A 385 -14.27 6.41 -1.68
CA ALA A 385 -13.76 7.07 -2.87
C ALA A 385 -14.45 6.48 -4.12
N LYS A 386 -14.93 7.33 -5.01
CA LYS A 386 -15.52 6.90 -6.27
C LYS A 386 -14.45 6.34 -7.21
N ARG A 387 -14.78 5.24 -7.87
CA ARG A 387 -13.93 4.60 -8.89
C ARG A 387 -14.43 4.94 -10.28
N ALA A 388 -13.53 4.87 -11.28
CA ALA A 388 -13.93 4.91 -12.67
C ALA A 388 -14.79 3.68 -12.97
N SER A 389 -15.88 3.89 -13.71
CA SER A 389 -16.84 2.86 -14.12
C SER A 389 -16.34 2.08 -15.34
#